data_23e4f17c3c06dacfa661ffbb229e7dff
#
_entry.id   23e4f17c3c06dacfa661ffbb229e7dff
#
_cell.length_a   1.000
_cell.length_b   1.000
_cell.length_c   1.000
_cell.angle_alpha   90.00
_cell.angle_beta   90.00
_cell.angle_gamma   90.00
#
_symmetry.space_group_name_H-M   'P 1'
#
loop_
_entity.id
_entity.type
_entity.pdbx_description
1 polymer ?
#
loop_
_entity_poly.entity_id
_entity_poly.type
_entity_poly.pdbx_seq_one_letter_code
_entity_poly.pdbx_strand_id
1 'polypeptide(L)'
;MVDRIDQLEWDMKMICDKTPYAAIQYIRKRMGYDEFLKEYAAYRKISSEDLFALLEEIWQNSKGYGTIKEWFEHIESYGKTLKEQNKKNGEKEGVNLMTMHAAKGLEFDTVFVIEANEGSCPYKKATADEEIEEERRLFYVAMTRAKRKLVISYVKEKNGKDLLPSRFVSELLLNV
;
A
#
# COMPACT_ATOMS: atom_id res chain seq x y z
N MET A 1 29.67 16.99 16.53
CA MET A 1 29.26 16.87 15.10
C MET A 1 30.23 15.98 14.34
N VAL A 2 31.54 16.13 14.50
CA VAL A 2 32.59 15.28 13.88
C VAL A 2 32.34 13.80 14.24
N ASP A 3 32.17 13.48 15.52
CA ASP A 3 31.94 12.09 15.99
C ASP A 3 30.77 11.37 15.32
N ARG A 4 29.71 12.10 14.91
CA ARG A 4 28.56 11.47 14.24
C ARG A 4 28.85 11.14 12.78
N ILE A 5 29.68 11.94 12.13
CA ILE A 5 30.12 11.69 10.74
C ILE A 5 31.08 10.52 10.72
N ASP A 6 32.04 10.47 11.62
CA ASP A 6 33.01 9.40 11.73
C ASP A 6 32.31 8.07 12.04
N GLN A 7 31.30 8.10 12.93
CA GLN A 7 30.47 6.94 13.22
C GLN A 7 29.69 6.46 11.98
N LEU A 8 29.09 7.39 11.22
CA LEU A 8 28.36 7.04 9.99
C LEU A 8 29.30 6.43 8.94
N GLU A 9 30.49 6.99 8.75
CA GLU A 9 31.47 6.43 7.81
C GLU A 9 31.88 5.01 8.22
N TRP A 10 32.07 4.79 9.52
CA TRP A 10 32.39 3.46 10.03
C TRP A 10 31.22 2.48 9.81
N ASP A 11 29.99 2.89 10.14
CA ASP A 11 28.79 2.08 9.93
C ASP A 11 28.61 1.74 8.44
N MET A 12 28.84 2.69 7.53
CA MET A 12 28.77 2.46 6.08
C MET A 12 29.81 1.43 5.62
N LYS A 13 31.05 1.50 6.11
CA LYS A 13 32.06 0.49 5.84
C LYS A 13 31.64 -0.88 6.34
N MET A 14 31.02 -0.95 7.52
CA MET A 14 30.57 -2.20 8.12
C MET A 14 29.44 -2.89 7.37
N ILE A 15 28.62 -2.15 6.60
CA ILE A 15 27.50 -2.73 5.84
C ILE A 15 27.85 -3.05 4.38
N CYS A 16 28.90 -2.46 3.80
CA CYS A 16 29.25 -2.62 2.37
C CYS A 16 29.40 -4.08 1.93
N ASP A 17 30.03 -4.91 2.78
CA ASP A 17 30.31 -6.31 2.47
C ASP A 17 29.26 -7.29 3.02
N LYS A 18 28.16 -6.77 3.58
CA LYS A 18 27.09 -7.61 4.11
C LYS A 18 26.07 -7.97 3.03
N THR A 19 25.39 -9.11 3.25
CA THR A 19 24.17 -9.39 2.49
C THR A 19 23.12 -8.34 2.82
N PRO A 20 22.16 -8.06 1.91
CA PRO A 20 21.08 -7.10 2.18
C PRO A 20 20.32 -7.40 3.47
N TYR A 21 20.06 -8.67 3.73
CA TYR A 21 19.40 -9.13 4.95
C TYR A 21 20.17 -8.72 6.22
N ALA A 22 21.49 -8.94 6.24
CA ALA A 22 22.34 -8.57 7.37
C ALA A 22 22.55 -7.06 7.49
N ALA A 23 22.62 -6.35 6.35
CA ALA A 23 22.73 -4.89 6.31
C ALA A 23 21.49 -4.21 6.88
N ILE A 24 20.28 -4.64 6.48
CA ILE A 24 19.02 -4.12 7.03
C ILE A 24 18.95 -4.36 8.53
N GLN A 25 19.31 -5.55 9.02
CA GLN A 25 19.32 -5.83 10.45
C GLN A 25 20.30 -4.92 11.20
N TYR A 26 21.48 -4.67 10.63
CA TYR A 26 22.47 -3.76 11.20
C TYR A 26 21.91 -2.33 11.31
N ILE A 27 21.32 -1.81 10.24
CA ILE A 27 20.69 -0.49 10.19
C ILE A 27 19.59 -0.39 11.26
N ARG A 28 18.71 -1.39 11.34
CA ARG A 28 17.62 -1.43 12.32
C ARG A 28 18.11 -1.35 13.75
N LYS A 29 19.11 -2.18 14.10
CA LYS A 29 19.50 -2.42 15.51
C LYS A 29 20.69 -1.60 15.96
N ARG A 30 21.69 -1.40 15.09
CA ARG A 30 22.92 -0.71 15.47
C ARG A 30 22.92 0.77 15.14
N MET A 31 22.28 1.15 14.04
CA MET A 31 22.16 2.56 13.65
C MET A 31 20.88 3.23 14.22
N GLY A 32 20.06 2.50 14.98
CA GLY A 32 18.90 3.06 15.69
C GLY A 32 17.69 3.36 14.79
N TYR A 33 17.57 2.68 13.64
CA TYR A 33 16.47 2.95 12.71
C TYR A 33 15.09 2.57 13.26
N ASP A 34 15.01 1.51 14.08
CA ASP A 34 13.76 1.10 14.71
C ASP A 34 13.23 2.19 15.68
N GLU A 35 14.14 2.87 16.41
CA GLU A 35 13.80 4.00 17.29
C GLU A 35 13.34 5.21 16.47
N PHE A 36 14.07 5.54 15.40
CA PHE A 36 13.66 6.59 14.48
C PHE A 36 12.27 6.34 13.90
N LEU A 37 11.93 5.11 13.52
CA LEU A 37 10.60 4.79 12.98
C LEU A 37 9.49 5.02 14.00
N LYS A 38 9.70 4.74 15.28
CA LYS A 38 8.73 5.02 16.35
C LYS A 38 8.49 6.53 16.49
N GLU A 39 9.57 7.31 16.54
CA GLU A 39 9.50 8.78 16.61
C GLU A 39 8.80 9.35 15.38
N TYR A 40 9.14 8.87 14.18
CA TYR A 40 8.52 9.26 12.93
C TYR A 40 7.02 8.94 12.90
N ALA A 41 6.62 7.73 13.35
CA ALA A 41 5.23 7.34 13.44
C ALA A 41 4.43 8.27 14.36
N ALA A 42 4.99 8.59 15.54
CA ALA A 42 4.39 9.49 16.50
C ALA A 42 4.23 10.92 15.92
N TYR A 43 5.29 11.44 15.28
CA TYR A 43 5.26 12.75 14.62
C TYR A 43 4.21 12.83 13.49
N ARG A 44 4.13 11.79 12.66
CA ARG A 44 3.19 11.72 11.53
C ARG A 44 1.78 11.28 11.93
N LYS A 45 1.57 10.86 13.19
CA LYS A 45 0.30 10.31 13.70
C LYS A 45 -0.19 9.11 12.88
N ILE A 46 0.72 8.21 12.56
CA ILE A 46 0.45 6.94 11.84
C ILE A 46 0.82 5.76 12.74
N SER A 47 0.32 4.56 12.39
CA SER A 47 0.61 3.34 13.15
C SER A 47 2.08 2.95 12.99
N SER A 48 2.77 2.76 14.11
CA SER A 48 4.14 2.20 14.11
C SER A 48 4.13 0.73 13.69
N GLU A 49 3.08 -0.02 14.02
CA GLU A 49 2.91 -1.43 13.67
C GLU A 49 2.88 -1.62 12.16
N ASP A 50 2.17 -0.75 11.41
CA ASP A 50 2.11 -0.80 9.96
C ASP A 50 3.48 -0.55 9.32
N LEU A 51 4.25 0.41 9.88
CA LEU A 51 5.63 0.67 9.41
C LEU A 51 6.56 -0.50 9.68
N PHE A 52 6.45 -1.12 10.86
CA PHE A 52 7.26 -2.29 11.19
C PHE A 52 6.87 -3.51 10.36
N ALA A 53 5.59 -3.71 10.06
CA ALA A 53 5.13 -4.78 9.18
C ALA A 53 5.73 -4.64 7.77
N LEU A 54 5.71 -3.42 7.21
CA LEU A 54 6.32 -3.13 5.91
C LEU A 54 7.84 -3.35 5.94
N LEU A 55 8.51 -2.89 7.00
CA LEU A 55 9.96 -3.08 7.15
C LEU A 55 10.33 -4.57 7.28
N GLU A 56 9.50 -5.34 7.96
CA GLU A 56 9.68 -6.78 8.09
C GLU A 56 9.54 -7.48 6.73
N GLU A 57 8.55 -7.10 5.92
CA GLU A 57 8.38 -7.62 4.56
C GLU A 57 9.60 -7.31 3.68
N ILE A 58 10.10 -6.08 3.69
CA ILE A 58 11.32 -5.68 2.97
C ILE A 58 12.51 -6.53 3.43
N TRP A 59 12.66 -6.71 4.73
CA TRP A 59 13.74 -7.50 5.32
C TRP A 59 13.67 -8.97 4.90
N GLN A 60 12.48 -9.58 4.94
CA GLN A 60 12.31 -10.97 4.51
C GLN A 60 12.57 -11.15 3.02
N ASN A 61 12.11 -10.21 2.18
CA ASN A 61 12.34 -10.23 0.74
C ASN A 61 13.82 -10.07 0.35
N SER A 62 14.65 -9.53 1.23
CA SER A 62 16.10 -9.37 1.01
C SER A 62 16.93 -10.64 1.20
N LYS A 63 16.34 -11.73 1.76
CA LYS A 63 17.07 -12.97 2.11
C LYS A 63 17.71 -13.70 0.93
N GLY A 64 17.14 -13.58 -0.26
CA GLY A 64 17.60 -14.33 -1.43
C GLY A 64 18.85 -13.78 -2.13
N TYR A 65 19.42 -12.65 -1.65
CA TYR A 65 20.46 -11.92 -2.36
C TYR A 65 21.80 -11.97 -1.62
N GLY A 66 22.86 -12.23 -2.37
CA GLY A 66 24.22 -12.31 -1.84
C GLY A 66 24.86 -10.95 -1.59
N THR A 67 24.52 -9.94 -2.39
CA THR A 67 25.06 -8.59 -2.32
C THR A 67 23.97 -7.52 -2.36
N ILE A 68 24.26 -6.35 -1.76
CA ILE A 68 23.38 -5.19 -1.81
C ILE A 68 23.15 -4.73 -3.26
N LYS A 69 24.19 -4.80 -4.08
CA LYS A 69 24.14 -4.42 -5.50
C LYS A 69 23.16 -5.30 -6.27
N GLU A 70 23.25 -6.61 -6.13
CA GLU A 70 22.34 -7.57 -6.76
C GLU A 70 20.88 -7.31 -6.37
N TRP A 71 20.64 -7.02 -5.09
CA TRP A 71 19.30 -6.70 -4.60
C TRP A 71 18.74 -5.41 -5.21
N PHE A 72 19.55 -4.34 -5.28
CA PHE A 72 19.12 -3.10 -5.93
C PHE A 72 18.88 -3.27 -7.45
N GLU A 73 19.72 -4.03 -8.15
CA GLU A 73 19.52 -4.35 -9.57
C GLU A 73 18.19 -5.11 -9.79
N HIS A 74 17.84 -6.04 -8.88
CA HIS A 74 16.54 -6.71 -8.92
C HIS A 74 15.38 -5.73 -8.70
N ILE A 75 15.44 -4.88 -7.68
CA ILE A 75 14.39 -3.86 -7.41
C ILE A 75 14.21 -2.94 -8.63
N GLU A 76 15.29 -2.48 -9.23
CA GLU A 76 15.24 -1.61 -10.40
C GLU A 76 14.63 -2.33 -11.62
N SER A 77 15.05 -3.57 -11.87
CA SER A 77 14.50 -4.42 -12.93
C SER A 77 13.00 -4.66 -12.74
N TYR A 78 12.59 -5.01 -11.52
CA TYR A 78 11.18 -5.19 -11.19
C TYR A 78 10.36 -3.91 -11.43
N GLY A 79 10.89 -2.77 -11.01
CA GLY A 79 10.26 -1.47 -11.25
C GLY A 79 10.11 -1.13 -12.74
N LYS A 80 11.09 -1.49 -13.58
CA LYS A 80 11.00 -1.35 -15.04
C LYS A 80 9.92 -2.26 -15.63
N THR A 81 9.89 -3.51 -15.21
CA THR A 81 8.89 -4.50 -15.67
C THR A 81 7.47 -4.04 -15.33
N LEU A 82 7.23 -3.53 -14.12
CA LEU A 82 5.94 -2.99 -13.72
C LEU A 82 5.51 -1.80 -14.59
N LYS A 83 6.43 -0.88 -14.88
CA LYS A 83 6.14 0.28 -15.75
C LYS A 83 5.81 -0.13 -17.18
N GLU A 84 6.50 -1.14 -17.70
CA GLU A 84 6.24 -1.67 -19.04
C GLU A 84 4.90 -2.42 -19.11
N GLN A 85 4.59 -3.21 -18.08
CA GLN A 85 3.30 -3.88 -17.98
C GLN A 85 2.15 -2.89 -17.90
N ASN A 86 2.29 -1.82 -17.11
CA ASN A 86 1.26 -0.78 -17.02
C ASN A 86 1.06 -0.03 -18.34
N LYS A 87 2.09 0.15 -19.16
CA LYS A 87 1.96 0.73 -20.51
C LYS A 87 1.23 -0.20 -21.49
N LYS A 88 1.40 -1.51 -21.33
CA LYS A 88 0.78 -2.54 -22.20
C LYS A 88 -0.64 -2.92 -21.78
N ASN A 89 -1.09 -2.52 -20.58
CA ASN A 89 -2.39 -2.91 -20.03
C ASN A 89 -3.61 -2.29 -20.75
N GLY A 90 -3.41 -1.45 -21.78
CA GLY A 90 -4.51 -0.99 -22.65
C GLY A 90 -5.03 -2.04 -23.64
N GLU A 91 -4.36 -3.17 -23.83
CA GLU A 91 -4.67 -4.14 -24.91
C GLU A 91 -4.71 -5.62 -24.48
N LYS A 92 -4.59 -5.92 -23.17
CA LYS A 92 -4.58 -7.33 -22.72
C LYS A 92 -5.94 -7.78 -22.19
N GLU A 93 -6.40 -8.92 -22.68
CA GLU A 93 -7.42 -9.73 -22.02
C GLU A 93 -6.93 -10.13 -20.63
N GLY A 94 -7.67 -9.75 -19.57
CA GLY A 94 -7.30 -10.07 -18.21
C GLY A 94 -8.08 -9.26 -17.17
N VAL A 95 -7.76 -9.48 -15.90
CA VAL A 95 -8.34 -8.73 -14.79
C VAL A 95 -7.55 -7.42 -14.61
N ASN A 96 -8.26 -6.30 -14.71
CA ASN A 96 -7.70 -4.97 -14.47
C ASN A 96 -7.88 -4.59 -12.99
N LEU A 97 -6.77 -4.31 -12.28
CA LEU A 97 -6.80 -3.76 -10.92
C LEU A 97 -6.53 -2.27 -10.97
N MET A 98 -7.43 -1.49 -10.39
CA MET A 98 -7.31 -0.02 -10.38
C MET A 98 -8.05 0.60 -9.19
N THR A 99 -7.74 1.85 -8.90
CA THR A 99 -8.53 2.63 -7.93
C THR A 99 -9.83 3.09 -8.56
N MET A 100 -10.84 3.41 -7.72
CA MET A 100 -12.10 3.99 -8.19
C MET A 100 -11.87 5.29 -9.00
N HIS A 101 -10.90 6.11 -8.60
CA HIS A 101 -10.52 7.32 -9.35
C HIS A 101 -9.98 6.99 -10.76
N ALA A 102 -9.13 5.98 -10.88
CA ALA A 102 -8.56 5.57 -12.16
C ALA A 102 -9.59 4.93 -13.10
N ALA A 103 -10.69 4.44 -12.56
CA ALA A 103 -11.78 3.84 -13.34
C ALA A 103 -12.69 4.87 -14.06
N LYS A 104 -12.53 6.17 -13.76
CA LYS A 104 -13.33 7.22 -14.39
C LYS A 104 -13.13 7.24 -15.91
N GLY A 105 -14.23 7.17 -16.64
CA GLY A 105 -14.21 7.18 -18.12
C GLY A 105 -13.96 5.81 -18.76
N LEU A 106 -13.67 4.76 -17.98
CA LEU A 106 -13.54 3.39 -18.47
C LEU A 106 -14.86 2.62 -18.27
N GLU A 107 -15.03 1.51 -18.97
CA GLU A 107 -16.19 0.62 -18.82
C GLU A 107 -15.76 -0.84 -18.99
N PHE A 108 -16.35 -1.72 -18.18
CA PHE A 108 -16.02 -3.15 -18.14
C PHE A 108 -17.30 -4.00 -18.12
N ASP A 109 -17.25 -5.18 -18.68
CA ASP A 109 -18.37 -6.12 -18.63
C ASP A 109 -18.78 -6.48 -17.20
N THR A 110 -17.78 -6.75 -16.37
CA THR A 110 -17.94 -7.10 -14.96
C THR A 110 -17.02 -6.23 -14.11
N VAL A 111 -17.56 -5.68 -13.05
CA VAL A 111 -16.80 -4.87 -12.07
C VAL A 111 -16.96 -5.49 -10.68
N PHE A 112 -15.84 -5.64 -9.99
CA PHE A 112 -15.77 -6.00 -8.58
C PHE A 112 -15.31 -4.78 -7.78
N VAL A 113 -16.18 -4.25 -6.93
CA VAL A 113 -15.80 -3.25 -5.93
C VAL A 113 -15.48 -4.01 -4.65
N ILE A 114 -14.21 -4.06 -4.30
CA ILE A 114 -13.71 -4.83 -3.14
C ILE A 114 -13.47 -3.91 -1.94
N GLU A 115 -13.45 -4.49 -0.73
CA GLU A 115 -13.22 -3.77 0.53
C GLU A 115 -14.15 -2.55 0.71
N ALA A 116 -15.44 -2.69 0.36
CA ALA A 116 -16.45 -1.66 0.58
C ALA A 116 -16.81 -1.58 2.08
N ASN A 117 -15.86 -1.15 2.90
CA ASN A 117 -15.94 -1.03 4.35
C ASN A 117 -15.87 0.42 4.80
N GLU A 118 -16.50 0.73 5.94
CA GLU A 118 -16.28 2.00 6.64
C GLU A 118 -14.78 2.22 6.90
N GLY A 119 -14.30 3.44 6.61
CA GLY A 119 -12.90 3.80 6.72
C GLY A 119 -12.07 3.52 5.46
N SER A 120 -12.54 2.64 4.56
CA SER A 120 -11.98 2.46 3.22
C SER A 120 -12.81 3.19 2.18
N CYS A 121 -14.12 3.04 2.24
CA CYS A 121 -15.11 3.74 1.39
C CYS A 121 -16.39 3.97 2.20
N PRO A 122 -16.68 5.22 2.69
CA PRO A 122 -15.83 6.41 2.56
C PRO A 122 -14.48 6.29 3.26
N TYR A 123 -13.50 7.05 2.77
CA TYR A 123 -12.18 7.06 3.39
C TYR A 123 -12.24 7.68 4.79
N LYS A 124 -11.53 7.09 5.75
CA LYS A 124 -11.57 7.45 7.18
C LYS A 124 -11.27 8.93 7.50
N LYS A 125 -10.67 9.67 6.58
CA LYS A 125 -10.39 11.11 6.75
C LYS A 125 -11.49 12.00 6.19
N ALA A 126 -12.43 11.46 5.42
CA ALA A 126 -13.61 12.17 4.96
C ALA A 126 -14.58 12.27 6.14
N THR A 127 -14.62 13.43 6.80
CA THR A 127 -15.42 13.68 8.01
C THR A 127 -16.49 14.75 7.82
N ALA A 128 -16.26 15.69 6.89
CA ALA A 128 -17.26 16.69 6.52
C ALA A 128 -18.27 16.11 5.54
N ASP A 129 -19.50 16.63 5.58
CA ASP A 129 -20.60 16.15 4.73
C ASP A 129 -20.24 16.26 3.24
N GLU A 130 -19.58 17.34 2.83
CA GLU A 130 -19.13 17.52 1.45
C GLU A 130 -18.09 16.47 1.04
N GLU A 131 -17.18 16.10 1.94
CA GLU A 131 -16.17 15.07 1.69
C GLU A 131 -16.82 13.67 1.55
N ILE A 132 -17.82 13.39 2.39
CA ILE A 132 -18.59 12.13 2.31
C ILE A 132 -19.39 12.06 1.02
N GLU A 133 -19.99 13.18 0.58
CA GLU A 133 -20.69 13.23 -0.70
C GLU A 133 -19.77 13.04 -1.90
N GLU A 134 -18.53 13.52 -1.83
CA GLU A 134 -17.55 13.27 -2.90
C GLU A 134 -17.13 11.79 -2.94
N GLU A 135 -16.92 11.16 -1.78
CA GLU A 135 -16.68 9.72 -1.68
C GLU A 135 -17.87 8.90 -2.19
N ARG A 136 -19.10 9.35 -1.93
CA ARG A 136 -20.33 8.75 -2.47
C ARG A 136 -20.38 8.82 -3.99
N ARG A 137 -20.05 9.98 -4.57
CA ARG A 137 -19.94 10.14 -6.04
C ARG A 137 -18.90 9.23 -6.64
N LEU A 138 -17.75 9.09 -5.97
CA LEU A 138 -16.68 8.21 -6.40
C LEU A 138 -17.14 6.74 -6.40
N PHE A 139 -17.83 6.31 -5.34
CA PHE A 139 -18.41 4.98 -5.25
C PHE A 139 -19.45 4.74 -6.35
N TYR A 140 -20.34 5.71 -6.58
CA TYR A 140 -21.31 5.65 -7.68
C TYR A 140 -20.63 5.53 -9.05
N VAL A 141 -19.57 6.32 -9.29
CA VAL A 141 -18.78 6.23 -10.53
C VAL A 141 -18.21 4.83 -10.69
N ALA A 142 -17.64 4.23 -9.64
CA ALA A 142 -17.10 2.87 -9.71
C ALA A 142 -18.20 1.85 -10.07
N MET A 143 -19.37 1.93 -9.46
CA MET A 143 -20.51 1.05 -9.78
C MET A 143 -20.96 1.17 -11.24
N THR A 144 -21.05 2.40 -11.76
CA THR A 144 -21.50 2.66 -13.15
C THR A 144 -20.47 2.26 -14.19
N ARG A 145 -19.30 1.77 -13.81
CA ARG A 145 -18.33 1.19 -14.76
C ARG A 145 -18.73 -0.20 -15.24
N ALA A 146 -19.68 -0.84 -14.57
CA ALA A 146 -20.14 -2.16 -14.94
C ALA A 146 -21.19 -2.09 -16.06
N LYS A 147 -20.94 -2.78 -17.17
CA LYS A 147 -21.91 -2.91 -18.28
C LYS A 147 -22.95 -4.00 -18.01
N ARG A 148 -22.53 -5.13 -17.45
CA ARG A 148 -23.41 -6.30 -17.27
C ARG A 148 -23.50 -6.79 -15.83
N LYS A 149 -22.39 -6.82 -15.10
CA LYS A 149 -22.34 -7.39 -13.76
C LYS A 149 -21.54 -6.52 -12.81
N LEU A 150 -22.16 -6.17 -11.70
CA LEU A 150 -21.53 -5.49 -10.57
C LEU A 150 -21.52 -6.44 -9.36
N VAL A 151 -20.38 -6.57 -8.73
CA VAL A 151 -20.21 -7.30 -7.48
C VAL A 151 -19.56 -6.37 -6.47
N ILE A 152 -20.21 -6.17 -5.34
CA ILE A 152 -19.68 -5.36 -4.23
C ILE A 152 -19.40 -6.33 -3.08
N SER A 153 -18.19 -6.25 -2.52
CA SER A 153 -17.79 -7.07 -1.38
C SER A 153 -17.19 -6.24 -0.26
N TYR A 154 -17.41 -6.67 0.95
CA TYR A 154 -16.81 -6.10 2.15
C TYR A 154 -16.21 -7.20 3.03
N VAL A 155 -15.26 -6.83 3.86
CA VAL A 155 -14.56 -7.71 4.80
C VAL A 155 -15.24 -7.60 6.17
N LYS A 156 -15.55 -8.71 6.80
CA LYS A 156 -16.17 -8.73 8.14
C LYS A 156 -15.15 -8.55 9.25
N GLU A 157 -13.94 -9.08 9.06
CA GLU A 157 -12.87 -9.04 10.03
C GLU A 157 -11.51 -8.87 9.34
N LYS A 158 -10.63 -8.05 9.89
CA LYS A 158 -9.24 -7.87 9.42
C LYS A 158 -8.31 -7.73 10.62
N ASN A 159 -7.30 -8.59 10.71
CA ASN A 159 -6.31 -8.60 11.81
C ASN A 159 -6.95 -8.70 13.21
N GLY A 160 -7.98 -9.55 13.37
CA GLY A 160 -8.68 -9.74 14.64
C GLY A 160 -9.59 -8.58 15.06
N LYS A 161 -9.91 -7.66 14.14
CA LYS A 161 -10.84 -6.55 14.37
C LYS A 161 -12.03 -6.66 13.44
N ASP A 162 -13.22 -6.56 14.00
CA ASP A 162 -14.46 -6.50 13.24
C ASP A 162 -14.51 -5.22 12.41
N LEU A 163 -14.95 -5.34 11.18
CA LEU A 163 -15.14 -4.24 10.24
C LEU A 163 -16.63 -4.12 9.86
N LEU A 164 -17.09 -2.89 9.78
CA LEU A 164 -18.44 -2.59 9.31
C LEU A 164 -18.46 -2.45 7.78
N PRO A 165 -19.56 -2.89 7.13
CA PRO A 165 -19.78 -2.57 5.73
C PRO A 165 -19.86 -1.05 5.53
N SER A 166 -19.50 -0.58 4.36
CA SER A 166 -19.68 0.81 3.96
C SER A 166 -21.13 1.25 4.12
N ARG A 167 -21.36 2.45 4.64
CA ARG A 167 -22.70 3.09 4.66
C ARG A 167 -23.32 3.15 3.28
N PHE A 168 -22.53 3.31 2.23
CA PHE A 168 -23.00 3.35 0.85
C PHE A 168 -23.61 2.00 0.41
N VAL A 169 -23.04 0.88 0.89
CA VAL A 169 -23.62 -0.45 0.66
C VAL A 169 -24.94 -0.59 1.40
N SER A 170 -25.02 -0.12 2.66
CA SER A 170 -26.23 -0.16 3.45
C SER A 170 -27.34 0.67 2.81
N GLU A 171 -27.02 1.85 2.28
CA GLU A 171 -27.96 2.73 1.58
C GLU A 171 -28.52 2.08 0.31
N LEU A 172 -27.71 1.35 -0.46
CA LEU A 172 -28.17 0.60 -1.63
C LEU A 172 -29.20 -0.48 -1.24
N LEU A 173 -28.96 -1.18 -0.12
CA LEU A 173 -29.84 -2.26 0.34
C LEU A 173 -31.15 -1.75 0.93
N LEU A 174 -31.18 -0.51 1.44
CA LEU A 174 -32.39 0.10 1.99
C LEU A 174 -33.33 0.68 0.92
N ASN A 175 -32.82 0.91 -0.29
CA ASN A 175 -33.57 1.48 -1.42
C ASN A 175 -34.00 0.43 -2.46
N VAL A 176 -33.85 -0.84 -2.17
CA VAL A 176 -34.35 -1.97 -2.93
C VAL A 176 -35.52 -2.62 -2.20
#